data_6d461139074f4710c4157484066b4f22
#
_entry.id   6d461139074f4710c4157484066b4f22
#
_cell.length_a   1.000
_cell.length_b   1.000
_cell.length_c   1.000
_cell.angle_alpha   90.00
_cell.angle_beta   90.00
_cell.angle_gamma   90.00
#
_symmetry.space_group_name_H-M   'P 1'
#
loop_
_entity.id
_entity.type
_entity.pdbx_description
1 polymer ?
#
loop_
_entity_poly.entity_id
_entity_poly.type
_entity_poly.pdbx_seq_one_letter_code
_entity_poly.pdbx_strand_id
1 'polypeptide(L)'
;MSVDSTYRTGTRGTAGALVEEFAAAPDAGVREAYRRLVEAVWDGGTLTGLALPAAPEIVDGLDRADDDRAGLLAVLLGLLAEAEAYVPDSPVRAAVRRGMDRYLDRLDRCGSDEPLAQGLIYLLAHFPEDRDRILTQVSRLELPADDLSRLDRCLRELDPADPDLGRVWPAPSVWRLTDEEKAFDRAWIASLSPEQITVNWRNDTRNVWAYMGAKAYWTVRDGVPAAIPRVPHPADTGATVPPAAEAGPELLRPHAAAFRCPACHDRLDFGADDAGGVRCERCAVTYPVTRGILDLTEGISDAAAGTGDEASANLLRKLAEMPTMGLYYEALMRPEFLRVAGSNWDSAVTPASEDAYISSHVRPVDGPVLDLAAGAGRWTGVIAQAVGSERLVALDMGLPMLSTLRGKLPEVPAVRASALALPFEDASLGAVVCWNALQAFPDDAGTAIAEVGRCLRPGGTFTLMTFVWDTDPVYRHFQAAHSFPGRPAGMLLFEAEQLRTWLAEAGMVVREESGSGTFVFITAERAA
;
A
#
# COMPACT_ATOMS: atom_id res chain seq x y z
N MET A 1 34.83 -9.56 24.29
CA MET A 1 34.01 -10.60 24.92
C MET A 1 33.46 -11.43 23.78
N SER A 2 33.87 -12.70 23.71
CA SER A 2 33.55 -13.66 22.64
C SER A 2 32.05 -13.92 22.61
N VAL A 3 31.41 -13.68 21.46
CA VAL A 3 30.04 -14.11 21.19
C VAL A 3 30.13 -15.59 20.82
N ASP A 4 29.87 -16.41 21.81
CA ASP A 4 29.86 -17.86 21.68
C ASP A 4 28.58 -18.26 20.88
N SER A 5 28.81 -18.64 19.63
CA SER A 5 27.82 -19.09 18.65
C SER A 5 27.29 -20.44 19.10
N THR A 6 26.20 -20.49 19.83
CA THR A 6 25.42 -21.71 20.04
C THR A 6 24.51 -21.98 18.82
N TYR A 7 25.11 -22.15 17.65
CA TYR A 7 24.45 -22.90 16.58
C TYR A 7 24.42 -24.38 17.02
N ARG A 8 23.33 -24.79 17.66
CA ARG A 8 23.05 -26.20 17.84
C ARG A 8 23.06 -26.84 16.45
N THR A 9 23.99 -27.74 16.23
CA THR A 9 24.13 -28.62 15.08
C THR A 9 22.87 -29.48 14.90
N GLY A 10 21.83 -28.90 14.30
CA GLY A 10 20.84 -29.67 13.58
C GLY A 10 21.59 -30.35 12.44
N THR A 11 21.70 -31.66 12.48
CA THR A 11 22.49 -32.47 11.55
C THR A 11 22.09 -32.16 10.12
N ARG A 12 23.05 -32.06 9.18
CA ARG A 12 22.83 -31.99 7.72
C ARG A 12 21.73 -32.97 7.27
N GLY A 13 21.63 -34.15 7.90
CA GLY A 13 20.59 -35.13 7.66
C GLY A 13 19.14 -34.66 7.87
N THR A 14 18.90 -33.72 8.79
CA THR A 14 17.54 -33.23 9.04
C THR A 14 17.11 -32.23 7.95
N ALA A 15 18.01 -31.34 7.49
CA ALA A 15 17.73 -30.40 6.41
C ALA A 15 17.54 -31.11 5.07
N GLY A 16 18.42 -32.05 4.72
CA GLY A 16 18.29 -32.87 3.51
C GLY A 16 17.00 -33.69 3.49
N ALA A 17 16.59 -34.26 4.65
CA ALA A 17 15.34 -35.02 4.74
C ALA A 17 14.10 -34.16 4.44
N LEU A 18 14.07 -32.90 4.89
CA LEU A 18 12.95 -31.99 4.57
C LEU A 18 12.90 -31.63 3.09
N VAL A 19 14.05 -31.42 2.46
CA VAL A 19 14.12 -31.17 1.01
C VAL A 19 13.68 -32.39 0.22
N GLU A 20 14.11 -33.61 0.63
CA GLU A 20 13.67 -34.86 0.01
C GLU A 20 12.17 -35.11 0.22
N GLU A 21 11.65 -34.83 1.43
CA GLU A 21 10.21 -34.93 1.71
C GLU A 21 9.40 -34.00 0.79
N PHE A 22 9.85 -32.77 0.64
CA PHE A 22 9.22 -31.81 -0.29
C PHE A 22 9.30 -32.31 -1.74
N ALA A 23 10.47 -32.77 -2.19
CA ALA A 23 10.65 -33.24 -3.57
C ALA A 23 9.81 -34.50 -3.88
N ALA A 24 9.59 -35.37 -2.88
CA ALA A 24 8.81 -36.62 -3.02
C ALA A 24 7.31 -36.42 -2.70
N ALA A 25 6.87 -35.25 -2.26
CA ALA A 25 5.49 -35.02 -1.87
C ALA A 25 4.54 -35.22 -3.07
N PRO A 26 3.38 -35.89 -2.91
CA PRO A 26 2.36 -35.93 -3.96
C PRO A 26 1.79 -34.53 -4.18
N ASP A 27 1.25 -34.24 -5.37
CA ASP A 27 0.77 -32.92 -5.74
C ASP A 27 -0.21 -32.31 -4.72
N ALA A 28 -1.11 -33.11 -4.17
CA ALA A 28 -2.02 -32.66 -3.11
C ALA A 28 -1.31 -32.29 -1.79
N GLY A 29 -0.08 -32.74 -1.57
CA GLY A 29 0.72 -32.54 -0.36
C GLY A 29 1.86 -31.52 -0.51
N VAL A 30 2.13 -31.05 -1.73
CA VAL A 30 3.28 -30.16 -2.01
C VAL A 30 3.24 -28.89 -1.17
N ARG A 31 2.08 -28.24 -1.06
CA ARG A 31 1.93 -26.99 -0.29
C ARG A 31 2.26 -27.18 1.19
N GLU A 32 1.81 -28.27 1.77
CA GLU A 32 2.07 -28.60 3.18
C GLU A 32 3.54 -28.96 3.42
N ALA A 33 4.15 -29.74 2.52
CA ALA A 33 5.57 -30.08 2.60
C ALA A 33 6.45 -28.82 2.41
N TYR A 34 6.08 -27.94 1.51
CA TYR A 34 6.75 -26.65 1.33
C TYR A 34 6.65 -25.79 2.59
N ARG A 35 5.45 -25.66 3.17
CA ARG A 35 5.24 -24.90 4.41
C ARG A 35 6.15 -25.40 5.54
N ARG A 36 6.25 -26.73 5.73
CA ARG A 36 7.15 -27.33 6.74
C ARG A 36 8.62 -27.03 6.45
N LEU A 37 9.03 -27.08 5.18
CA LEU A 37 10.40 -26.75 4.79
C LEU A 37 10.69 -25.26 5.06
N VAL A 38 9.78 -24.36 4.71
CA VAL A 38 9.88 -22.92 4.98
C VAL A 38 10.01 -22.69 6.49
N GLU A 39 9.07 -23.16 7.30
CA GLU A 39 9.05 -22.98 8.76
C GLU A 39 10.32 -23.52 9.45
N ALA A 40 10.92 -24.56 8.87
CA ALA A 40 12.16 -25.14 9.42
C ALA A 40 13.38 -24.25 9.22
N VAL A 41 13.44 -23.42 8.17
CA VAL A 41 14.63 -22.65 7.79
C VAL A 41 14.44 -21.14 7.90
N TRP A 42 13.18 -20.67 7.91
CA TRP A 42 12.84 -19.26 7.85
C TRP A 42 11.53 -18.99 8.62
N ASP A 43 11.49 -17.85 9.32
CA ASP A 43 10.34 -17.41 10.10
C ASP A 43 10.16 -15.89 9.94
N GLY A 44 9.19 -15.47 9.14
CA GLY A 44 8.78 -14.08 8.99
C GLY A 44 9.90 -13.07 8.69
N GLY A 45 10.87 -13.44 7.85
CA GLY A 45 12.04 -12.62 7.51
C GLY A 45 13.29 -12.91 8.35
N THR A 46 13.24 -13.87 9.27
CA THR A 46 14.38 -14.26 10.12
C THR A 46 14.81 -15.70 9.83
N LEU A 47 16.10 -15.95 9.82
CA LEU A 47 16.64 -17.28 9.62
C LEU A 47 16.61 -18.11 10.89
N THR A 48 16.27 -19.40 10.76
CA THR A 48 16.41 -20.38 11.83
C THR A 48 17.83 -20.97 11.85
N GLY A 49 18.15 -21.74 12.89
CA GLY A 49 19.43 -22.46 12.98
C GLY A 49 19.64 -23.53 11.90
N LEU A 50 18.57 -23.92 11.17
CA LEU A 50 18.65 -24.88 10.06
C LEU A 50 18.90 -24.22 8.70
N ALA A 51 18.81 -22.90 8.57
CA ALA A 51 18.96 -22.21 7.29
C ALA A 51 20.33 -22.47 6.63
N LEU A 52 21.41 -22.37 7.40
CA LEU A 52 22.76 -22.56 6.88
C LEU A 52 23.03 -23.99 6.38
N PRO A 53 22.72 -25.06 7.13
CA PRO A 53 22.89 -26.43 6.60
C PRO A 53 21.89 -26.77 5.49
N ALA A 54 20.72 -26.14 5.44
CA ALA A 54 19.70 -26.42 4.42
C ALA A 54 20.00 -25.72 3.08
N ALA A 55 20.61 -24.54 3.07
CA ALA A 55 20.82 -23.78 1.84
C ALA A 55 21.53 -24.58 0.73
N PRO A 56 22.63 -25.32 0.96
CA PRO A 56 23.23 -26.18 -0.06
C PRO A 56 22.30 -27.29 -0.56
N GLU A 57 21.55 -27.91 0.35
CA GLU A 57 20.61 -29.00 0.04
C GLU A 57 19.44 -28.50 -0.83
N ILE A 58 18.95 -27.29 -0.56
CA ILE A 58 17.92 -26.61 -1.36
C ILE A 58 18.46 -26.27 -2.74
N VAL A 59 19.70 -25.74 -2.83
CA VAL A 59 20.38 -25.48 -4.12
C VAL A 59 20.51 -26.74 -4.95
N ASP A 60 20.92 -27.86 -4.34
CA ASP A 60 21.02 -29.16 -5.04
C ASP A 60 19.63 -29.74 -5.36
N GLY A 61 18.61 -29.41 -4.56
CA GLY A 61 17.22 -29.78 -4.78
C GLY A 61 16.62 -29.17 -6.04
N LEU A 62 17.05 -27.97 -6.45
CA LEU A 62 16.60 -27.35 -7.70
C LEU A 62 16.80 -28.27 -8.91
N ASP A 63 17.94 -28.95 -9.02
CA ASP A 63 18.24 -29.81 -10.18
C ASP A 63 17.44 -31.12 -10.19
N ARG A 64 16.88 -31.52 -9.05
CA ARG A 64 16.13 -32.77 -8.89
C ARG A 64 14.61 -32.59 -8.96
N ALA A 65 14.16 -31.36 -8.77
CA ALA A 65 12.74 -31.03 -8.77
C ALA A 65 12.23 -30.74 -10.20
N ASP A 66 10.94 -31.00 -10.42
CA ASP A 66 10.22 -30.45 -11.57
C ASP A 66 10.17 -28.91 -11.49
N ASP A 67 9.73 -28.27 -12.55
CA ASP A 67 9.81 -26.80 -12.66
C ASP A 67 8.91 -26.09 -11.65
N ASP A 68 7.74 -26.64 -11.28
CA ASP A 68 6.86 -26.04 -10.28
C ASP A 68 7.49 -26.08 -8.88
N ARG A 69 8.04 -27.25 -8.50
CA ARG A 69 8.74 -27.40 -7.21
C ARG A 69 10.05 -26.60 -7.19
N ALA A 70 10.76 -26.56 -8.30
CA ALA A 70 11.98 -25.76 -8.44
C ALA A 70 11.68 -24.25 -8.29
N GLY A 71 10.55 -23.79 -8.80
CA GLY A 71 10.06 -22.41 -8.59
C GLY A 71 9.85 -22.08 -7.11
N LEU A 72 9.23 -22.99 -6.34
CA LEU A 72 9.06 -22.84 -4.88
C LEU A 72 10.41 -22.82 -4.14
N LEU A 73 11.35 -23.70 -4.52
CA LEU A 73 12.71 -23.70 -3.95
C LEU A 73 13.46 -22.41 -4.29
N ALA A 74 13.31 -21.87 -5.51
CA ALA A 74 13.91 -20.61 -5.90
C ALA A 74 13.38 -19.44 -5.06
N VAL A 75 12.06 -19.40 -4.80
CA VAL A 75 11.47 -18.40 -3.88
C VAL A 75 12.04 -18.55 -2.47
N LEU A 76 12.16 -19.77 -1.95
CA LEU A 76 12.74 -20.00 -0.62
C LEU A 76 14.19 -19.56 -0.53
N LEU A 77 15.02 -19.85 -1.54
CA LEU A 77 16.39 -19.37 -1.60
C LEU A 77 16.48 -17.85 -1.66
N GLY A 78 15.54 -17.20 -2.35
CA GLY A 78 15.39 -15.74 -2.36
C GLY A 78 15.10 -15.19 -0.96
N LEU A 79 14.15 -15.79 -0.22
CA LEU A 79 13.84 -15.43 1.17
C LEU A 79 15.05 -15.60 2.11
N LEU A 80 15.84 -16.68 1.94
CA LEU A 80 17.06 -16.88 2.71
C LEU A 80 18.12 -15.81 2.41
N ALA A 81 18.28 -15.44 1.14
CA ALA A 81 19.22 -14.39 0.72
C ALA A 81 18.75 -13.00 1.19
N GLU A 82 17.44 -12.72 1.11
CA GLU A 82 16.83 -11.47 1.56
C GLU A 82 17.01 -11.24 3.05
N ALA A 83 16.77 -12.27 3.86
CA ALA A 83 16.87 -12.17 5.33
C ALA A 83 18.25 -11.70 5.82
N GLU A 84 19.32 -11.96 5.08
CA GLU A 84 20.68 -11.54 5.41
C GLU A 84 21.32 -10.63 4.34
N ALA A 85 20.50 -9.96 3.51
CA ALA A 85 21.00 -9.14 2.40
C ALA A 85 21.94 -8.00 2.84
N TYR A 86 21.77 -7.49 4.05
CA TYR A 86 22.56 -6.41 4.64
C TYR A 86 23.50 -6.87 5.76
N VAL A 87 23.65 -8.19 5.95
CA VAL A 87 24.60 -8.76 6.91
C VAL A 87 25.93 -8.98 6.20
N PRO A 88 27.03 -8.29 6.63
CA PRO A 88 28.33 -8.50 6.04
C PRO A 88 28.78 -9.97 6.16
N ASP A 89 29.37 -10.51 5.10
CA ASP A 89 29.91 -11.87 5.06
C ASP A 89 28.94 -12.99 5.52
N SER A 90 27.63 -12.79 5.27
CA SER A 90 26.61 -13.77 5.60
C SER A 90 26.94 -15.16 5.04
N PRO A 91 27.06 -16.20 5.89
CA PRO A 91 27.37 -17.55 5.44
C PRO A 91 26.17 -18.18 4.68
N VAL A 92 24.94 -17.83 5.03
CA VAL A 92 23.74 -18.33 4.34
C VAL A 92 23.65 -17.70 2.93
N ARG A 93 23.76 -16.38 2.84
CA ARG A 93 23.76 -15.68 1.55
C ARG A 93 24.88 -16.19 0.64
N ALA A 94 26.09 -16.41 1.20
CA ALA A 94 27.21 -16.99 0.46
C ALA A 94 26.92 -18.43 0.02
N ALA A 95 26.21 -19.23 0.82
CA ALA A 95 25.82 -20.59 0.43
C ALA A 95 24.81 -20.58 -0.71
N VAL A 96 23.82 -19.70 -0.67
CA VAL A 96 22.86 -19.50 -1.77
C VAL A 96 23.58 -19.04 -3.03
N ARG A 97 24.45 -18.03 -2.94
CA ARG A 97 25.18 -17.49 -4.10
C ARG A 97 26.04 -18.53 -4.84
N ARG A 98 26.54 -19.55 -4.15
CA ARG A 98 27.29 -20.64 -4.82
C ARG A 98 26.50 -21.38 -5.90
N GLY A 99 25.17 -21.31 -5.86
CA GLY A 99 24.28 -21.84 -6.90
C GLY A 99 24.15 -20.97 -8.15
N MET A 100 24.82 -19.81 -8.24
CA MET A 100 24.63 -18.81 -9.30
C MET A 100 24.67 -19.38 -10.72
N ASP A 101 25.66 -20.20 -11.04
CA ASP A 101 25.78 -20.80 -12.37
C ASP A 101 24.56 -21.67 -12.71
N ARG A 102 24.08 -22.46 -11.74
CA ARG A 102 22.87 -23.30 -11.91
C ARG A 102 21.62 -22.46 -12.12
N TYR A 103 21.48 -21.35 -11.40
CA TYR A 103 20.31 -20.45 -11.54
C TYR A 103 20.27 -19.84 -12.94
N LEU A 104 21.41 -19.37 -13.44
CA LEU A 104 21.53 -18.79 -14.77
C LEU A 104 21.31 -19.84 -15.87
N ASP A 105 21.85 -21.05 -15.71
CA ASP A 105 21.64 -22.17 -16.63
C ASP A 105 20.18 -22.65 -16.67
N ARG A 106 19.49 -22.63 -15.53
CA ARG A 106 18.05 -22.95 -15.47
C ARG A 106 17.24 -21.85 -16.13
N LEU A 107 17.54 -20.60 -15.83
CA LEU A 107 16.85 -19.44 -16.40
C LEU A 107 16.99 -19.39 -17.93
N ASP A 108 18.12 -19.80 -18.50
CA ASP A 108 18.34 -19.85 -19.95
C ASP A 108 17.39 -20.82 -20.69
N ARG A 109 16.80 -21.76 -19.96
CA ARG A 109 15.90 -22.78 -20.51
C ARG A 109 14.43 -22.46 -20.29
N CYS A 110 14.12 -21.42 -19.50
CA CYS A 110 12.76 -21.05 -19.16
C CYS A 110 12.20 -20.04 -20.16
N GLY A 111 10.88 -20.09 -20.39
CA GLY A 111 10.12 -18.98 -20.95
C GLY A 111 9.89 -17.88 -19.92
N SER A 112 9.66 -16.65 -20.37
CA SER A 112 9.47 -15.48 -19.48
C SER A 112 8.30 -15.61 -18.51
N ASP A 113 7.27 -16.35 -18.89
CA ASP A 113 6.03 -16.51 -18.13
C ASP A 113 6.02 -17.79 -17.28
N GLU A 114 7.08 -18.60 -17.35
CA GLU A 114 7.14 -19.83 -16.55
C GLU A 114 7.33 -19.53 -15.06
N PRO A 115 6.65 -20.28 -14.18
CA PRO A 115 6.74 -20.09 -12.73
C PRO A 115 8.18 -20.11 -12.21
N LEU A 116 9.00 -21.05 -12.71
CA LEU A 116 10.41 -21.16 -12.34
C LEU A 116 11.20 -19.89 -12.70
N ALA A 117 10.96 -19.29 -13.88
CA ALA A 117 11.63 -18.06 -14.28
C ALA A 117 11.36 -16.92 -13.31
N GLN A 118 10.10 -16.74 -12.88
CA GLN A 118 9.72 -15.72 -11.92
C GLN A 118 10.39 -15.94 -10.55
N GLY A 119 10.44 -17.19 -10.07
CA GLY A 119 11.15 -17.56 -8.84
C GLY A 119 12.65 -17.28 -8.92
N LEU A 120 13.29 -17.62 -10.04
CA LEU A 120 14.72 -17.37 -10.27
C LEU A 120 15.02 -15.87 -10.37
N ILE A 121 14.19 -15.07 -11.04
CA ILE A 121 14.38 -13.62 -11.15
C ILE A 121 14.30 -12.96 -9.76
N TYR A 122 13.35 -13.37 -8.91
CA TYR A 122 13.29 -12.91 -7.52
C TYR A 122 14.56 -13.29 -6.75
N LEU A 123 15.00 -14.55 -6.83
CA LEU A 123 16.25 -15.02 -6.20
C LEU A 123 17.46 -14.21 -6.65
N LEU A 124 17.61 -14.00 -7.95
CA LEU A 124 18.75 -13.29 -8.55
C LEU A 124 18.80 -11.81 -8.16
N ALA A 125 17.66 -11.19 -7.85
CA ALA A 125 17.57 -9.79 -7.42
C ALA A 125 18.35 -9.46 -6.14
N HIS A 126 18.82 -10.49 -5.39
CA HIS A 126 19.55 -10.33 -4.13
C HIS A 126 21.09 -10.35 -4.30
N PHE A 127 21.61 -10.40 -5.54
CA PHE A 127 23.05 -10.53 -5.81
C PHE A 127 23.58 -9.40 -6.72
N PRO A 128 23.66 -8.15 -6.23
CA PRO A 128 24.14 -7.01 -7.00
C PRO A 128 25.58 -7.21 -7.50
N GLU A 129 26.40 -7.97 -6.78
CA GLU A 129 27.77 -8.32 -7.19
C GLU A 129 27.86 -9.16 -8.47
N ASP A 130 26.77 -9.82 -8.90
CA ASP A 130 26.67 -10.59 -10.14
C ASP A 130 25.82 -9.87 -11.21
N ARG A 131 25.55 -8.57 -11.05
CA ARG A 131 24.64 -7.77 -11.87
C ARG A 131 24.82 -7.96 -13.37
N ASP A 132 26.05 -7.82 -13.87
CA ASP A 132 26.29 -7.86 -15.32
C ASP A 132 25.99 -9.25 -15.91
N ARG A 133 26.30 -10.31 -15.18
CA ARG A 133 25.98 -11.69 -15.57
C ARG A 133 24.47 -11.91 -15.61
N ILE A 134 23.78 -11.46 -14.55
CA ILE A 134 22.34 -11.61 -14.41
C ILE A 134 21.61 -10.84 -15.52
N LEU A 135 21.94 -9.57 -15.72
CA LEU A 135 21.27 -8.74 -16.75
C LEU A 135 21.56 -9.25 -18.17
N THR A 136 22.75 -9.76 -18.43
CA THR A 136 23.08 -10.39 -19.72
C THR A 136 22.18 -11.59 -19.99
N GLN A 137 21.96 -12.44 -18.99
CA GLN A 137 21.10 -13.62 -19.12
C GLN A 137 19.63 -13.24 -19.27
N VAL A 138 19.16 -12.34 -18.42
CA VAL A 138 17.76 -11.87 -18.40
C VAL A 138 17.38 -11.12 -19.67
N SER A 139 18.34 -10.44 -20.34
CA SER A 139 18.10 -9.75 -21.61
C SER A 139 17.67 -10.67 -22.77
N ARG A 140 17.82 -11.98 -22.62
CA ARG A 140 17.37 -12.99 -23.59
C ARG A 140 15.89 -13.38 -23.38
N LEU A 141 15.33 -13.02 -22.24
CA LEU A 141 13.93 -13.26 -21.92
C LEU A 141 13.10 -12.04 -22.33
N GLU A 142 11.92 -12.28 -22.87
CA GLU A 142 10.95 -11.23 -23.21
C GLU A 142 10.18 -10.78 -21.95
N LEU A 143 10.92 -10.25 -20.97
CA LEU A 143 10.30 -9.75 -19.75
C LEU A 143 9.56 -8.43 -19.99
N PRO A 144 8.45 -8.18 -19.24
CA PRO A 144 7.85 -6.86 -19.17
C PRO A 144 8.89 -5.80 -18.77
N ALA A 145 8.84 -4.63 -19.40
CA ALA A 145 9.80 -3.56 -19.14
C ALA A 145 9.86 -3.15 -17.66
N ASP A 146 8.73 -3.26 -16.95
CA ASP A 146 8.66 -2.97 -15.52
C ASP A 146 9.44 -3.99 -14.67
N ASP A 147 9.36 -5.27 -15.00
CA ASP A 147 10.08 -6.32 -14.28
C ASP A 147 11.59 -6.19 -14.49
N LEU A 148 11.99 -5.91 -15.72
CA LEU A 148 13.40 -5.65 -16.05
C LEU A 148 13.94 -4.42 -15.31
N SER A 149 13.15 -3.33 -15.26
CA SER A 149 13.50 -2.11 -14.54
C SER A 149 13.65 -2.35 -13.03
N ARG A 150 12.77 -3.15 -12.43
CA ARG A 150 12.84 -3.51 -11.01
C ARG A 150 14.05 -4.38 -10.70
N LEU A 151 14.31 -5.37 -11.53
CA LEU A 151 15.50 -6.22 -11.38
C LEU A 151 16.79 -5.38 -11.49
N ASP A 152 16.92 -4.55 -12.53
CA ASP A 152 18.07 -3.66 -12.69
C ASP A 152 18.25 -2.77 -11.47
N ARG A 153 17.16 -2.21 -10.92
CA ARG A 153 17.17 -1.37 -9.71
C ARG A 153 17.73 -2.11 -8.50
N CYS A 154 17.28 -3.34 -8.24
CA CYS A 154 17.75 -4.15 -7.10
C CYS A 154 19.24 -4.52 -7.21
N LEU A 155 19.74 -4.63 -8.45
CA LEU A 155 21.12 -5.00 -8.73
C LEU A 155 22.07 -3.80 -8.82
N ARG A 156 21.61 -2.57 -8.60
CA ARG A 156 22.48 -1.39 -8.51
C ARG A 156 23.02 -1.21 -7.10
N GLU A 157 24.25 -0.74 -7.04
CA GLU A 157 24.83 -0.24 -5.81
C GLU A 157 24.43 1.23 -5.59
N LEU A 158 24.34 1.62 -4.32
CA LEU A 158 24.08 3.02 -3.96
C LEU A 158 25.28 3.89 -4.36
N ASP A 159 25.03 4.89 -5.19
CA ASP A 159 25.93 6.03 -5.36
C ASP A 159 25.44 7.20 -4.49
N PRO A 160 26.12 7.53 -3.39
CA PRO A 160 25.68 8.62 -2.52
C PRO A 160 25.73 10.00 -3.19
N ALA A 161 26.48 10.16 -4.30
CA ALA A 161 26.57 11.41 -5.02
C ALA A 161 25.41 11.60 -6.03
N ASP A 162 24.83 10.47 -6.52
CA ASP A 162 23.64 10.46 -7.37
C ASP A 162 22.73 9.32 -6.91
N PRO A 163 22.06 9.48 -5.77
CA PRO A 163 21.39 8.39 -5.06
C PRO A 163 20.14 7.86 -5.73
N ASP A 164 19.75 8.30 -6.89
CA ASP A 164 18.64 7.74 -7.70
C ASP A 164 17.41 7.30 -6.86
N LEU A 165 17.09 8.09 -5.84
CA LEU A 165 16.04 7.77 -4.89
C LEU A 165 14.66 7.90 -5.52
N GLY A 166 13.82 6.94 -5.21
CA GLY A 166 12.42 6.98 -5.57
C GLY A 166 12.13 6.79 -7.05
N ARG A 167 13.03 6.25 -7.85
CA ARG A 167 12.79 5.94 -9.27
C ARG A 167 12.01 4.68 -9.51
N VAL A 168 11.94 3.81 -8.52
CA VAL A 168 11.18 2.58 -8.63
C VAL A 168 9.86 2.75 -7.91
N TRP A 169 8.84 2.28 -8.59
CA TRP A 169 7.47 2.37 -8.17
C TRP A 169 7.23 2.20 -6.64
N PRO A 170 6.31 2.93 -6.06
CA PRO A 170 5.41 3.96 -6.63
C PRO A 170 5.93 5.39 -6.51
N ALA A 171 7.15 5.64 -6.86
CA ALA A 171 7.82 6.89 -6.62
C ALA A 171 7.38 8.03 -7.55
N PRO A 172 7.31 9.26 -7.06
CA PRO A 172 7.00 10.44 -7.88
C PRO A 172 7.95 10.64 -9.05
N SER A 173 9.21 10.20 -8.94
CA SER A 173 10.21 10.36 -9.99
C SER A 173 9.93 9.57 -11.27
N VAL A 174 9.00 8.59 -11.25
CA VAL A 174 8.52 7.91 -12.48
C VAL A 174 7.41 8.70 -13.18
N TRP A 175 6.93 9.78 -12.56
CA TRP A 175 5.92 10.67 -13.07
C TRP A 175 6.54 11.81 -13.91
N ARG A 176 5.79 12.36 -14.87
CA ARG A 176 6.21 13.57 -15.59
C ARG A 176 6.02 14.80 -14.72
N LEU A 177 7.01 15.09 -13.91
CA LEU A 177 7.02 16.26 -13.04
C LEU A 177 7.15 17.57 -13.85
N THR A 178 6.54 18.65 -13.35
CA THR A 178 6.83 20.01 -13.81
C THR A 178 8.27 20.40 -13.47
N ASP A 179 8.78 21.47 -14.04
CA ASP A 179 10.16 21.88 -13.76
C ASP A 179 10.34 22.38 -12.32
N GLU A 180 9.30 22.98 -11.71
CA GLU A 180 9.29 23.35 -10.30
C GLU A 180 9.32 22.10 -9.40
N GLU A 181 8.52 21.09 -9.71
CA GLU A 181 8.50 19.83 -8.96
C GLU A 181 9.81 19.07 -9.06
N LYS A 182 10.45 19.06 -10.24
CA LYS A 182 11.80 18.50 -10.42
C LYS A 182 12.85 19.27 -9.61
N ALA A 183 12.72 20.59 -9.54
CA ALA A 183 13.62 21.42 -8.74
C ALA A 183 13.43 21.14 -7.24
N PHE A 184 12.18 21.02 -6.80
CA PHE A 184 11.83 20.66 -5.43
C PHE A 184 12.38 19.25 -5.09
N ASP A 185 12.21 18.27 -5.95
CA ASP A 185 12.72 16.90 -5.78
C ASP A 185 14.24 16.86 -5.61
N ARG A 186 14.96 17.57 -6.50
CA ARG A 186 16.44 17.69 -6.39
C ARG A 186 16.87 18.37 -5.09
N ALA A 187 16.18 19.44 -4.69
CA ALA A 187 16.49 20.17 -3.47
C ALA A 187 16.23 19.31 -2.23
N TRP A 188 15.16 18.51 -2.23
CA TRP A 188 14.84 17.60 -1.15
C TRP A 188 15.91 16.52 -1.03
N ILE A 189 16.29 15.84 -2.12
CA ILE A 189 17.34 14.81 -2.12
C ILE A 189 18.67 15.39 -1.62
N ALA A 190 19.02 16.61 -2.09
CA ALA A 190 20.23 17.28 -1.66
C ALA A 190 20.25 17.70 -0.17
N SER A 191 19.07 17.76 0.47
CA SER A 191 18.95 18.06 1.90
C SER A 191 19.07 16.86 2.83
N LEU A 192 19.03 15.63 2.27
CA LEU A 192 19.10 14.40 3.05
C LEU A 192 20.52 14.14 3.56
N SER A 193 20.63 13.61 4.79
CA SER A 193 21.91 13.11 5.28
C SER A 193 22.30 11.79 4.57
N PRO A 194 23.59 11.40 4.58
CA PRO A 194 24.02 10.10 4.02
C PRO A 194 23.29 8.90 4.65
N GLU A 195 22.96 8.99 5.94
CA GLU A 195 22.21 7.96 6.65
C GLU A 195 20.75 7.87 6.12
N GLN A 196 20.09 9.02 5.94
CA GLN A 196 18.74 9.10 5.38
C GLN A 196 18.71 8.59 3.93
N ILE A 197 19.72 8.93 3.13
CA ILE A 197 19.89 8.38 1.77
C ILE A 197 19.99 6.86 1.82
N THR A 198 20.81 6.32 2.70
CA THR A 198 21.00 4.87 2.85
C THR A 198 19.71 4.18 3.28
N VAL A 199 18.98 4.73 4.23
CA VAL A 199 17.69 4.19 4.69
C VAL A 199 16.66 4.20 3.56
N ASN A 200 16.52 5.33 2.85
CA ASN A 200 15.59 5.45 1.73
C ASN A 200 15.94 4.47 0.60
N TRP A 201 17.22 4.31 0.28
CA TRP A 201 17.68 3.34 -0.71
C TRP A 201 17.30 1.91 -0.35
N ARG A 202 17.51 1.51 0.92
CA ARG A 202 17.15 0.18 1.42
C ARG A 202 15.65 -0.06 1.41
N ASN A 203 14.86 0.94 1.83
CA ASN A 203 13.40 0.84 1.82
C ASN A 203 12.87 0.69 0.39
N ASP A 204 13.41 1.45 -0.55
CA ASP A 204 13.07 1.34 -1.97
C ASP A 204 13.41 -0.06 -2.53
N THR A 205 14.60 -0.57 -2.22
CA THR A 205 15.02 -1.92 -2.63
C THR A 205 14.10 -3.00 -2.03
N ARG A 206 13.76 -2.90 -0.73
CA ARG A 206 12.83 -3.83 -0.07
C ARG A 206 11.43 -3.82 -0.72
N ASN A 207 10.93 -2.66 -1.10
CA ASN A 207 9.66 -2.56 -1.84
C ASN A 207 9.72 -3.33 -3.16
N VAL A 208 10.83 -3.22 -3.88
CA VAL A 208 10.99 -3.92 -5.15
C VAL A 208 11.10 -5.43 -4.94
N TRP A 209 11.87 -5.89 -3.95
CA TRP A 209 11.91 -7.30 -3.57
C TRP A 209 10.54 -7.84 -3.17
N ALA A 210 9.78 -7.08 -2.38
CA ALA A 210 8.43 -7.46 -1.99
C ALA A 210 7.50 -7.64 -3.20
N TYR A 211 7.57 -6.73 -4.18
CA TYR A 211 6.82 -6.87 -5.43
C TYR A 211 7.26 -8.13 -6.20
N MET A 212 8.56 -8.28 -6.41
CA MET A 212 9.10 -9.40 -7.19
C MET A 212 8.81 -10.74 -6.51
N GLY A 213 8.97 -10.80 -5.18
CA GLY A 213 8.70 -11.99 -4.39
C GLY A 213 7.21 -12.36 -4.35
N ALA A 214 6.34 -11.38 -4.15
CA ALA A 214 4.88 -11.59 -4.19
C ALA A 214 4.43 -12.11 -5.56
N LYS A 215 4.92 -11.50 -6.64
CA LYS A 215 4.64 -11.94 -8.01
C LYS A 215 5.16 -13.36 -8.26
N ALA A 216 6.41 -13.63 -7.91
CA ALA A 216 7.04 -14.94 -8.08
C ALA A 216 6.28 -16.01 -7.30
N TYR A 217 5.99 -15.76 -6.03
CA TYR A 217 5.29 -16.72 -5.17
C TYR A 217 3.85 -16.97 -5.64
N TRP A 218 3.12 -15.93 -6.05
CA TRP A 218 1.83 -16.09 -6.69
C TRP A 218 1.92 -16.98 -7.94
N THR A 219 2.85 -16.66 -8.85
CA THR A 219 3.01 -17.41 -10.11
C THR A 219 3.28 -18.88 -9.87
N VAL A 220 4.14 -19.20 -8.91
CA VAL A 220 4.47 -20.61 -8.58
C VAL A 220 3.30 -21.33 -7.91
N ARG A 221 2.48 -20.59 -7.13
CA ARG A 221 1.39 -21.15 -6.36
C ARG A 221 0.07 -21.26 -7.14
N ASP A 222 -0.24 -20.25 -7.92
CA ASP A 222 -1.58 -20.03 -8.51
C ASP A 222 -1.57 -19.86 -10.03
N GLY A 223 -0.39 -19.78 -10.65
CA GLY A 223 -0.23 -19.62 -12.10
C GLY A 223 0.12 -18.19 -12.54
N VAL A 224 0.18 -17.96 -13.84
CA VAL A 224 0.63 -16.69 -14.41
C VAL A 224 -0.29 -15.53 -14.04
N PRO A 225 0.24 -14.41 -13.51
CA PRO A 225 -0.56 -13.23 -13.20
C PRO A 225 -1.24 -12.65 -14.45
N ALA A 226 -2.48 -12.21 -14.28
CA ALA A 226 -3.19 -11.51 -15.35
C ALA A 226 -2.48 -10.17 -15.69
N ALA A 227 -2.40 -9.86 -16.97
CA ALA A 227 -1.89 -8.58 -17.42
C ALA A 227 -2.86 -7.46 -17.03
N ILE A 228 -2.39 -6.48 -16.25
CA ILE A 228 -3.18 -5.30 -15.92
C ILE A 228 -2.88 -4.24 -16.99
N PRO A 229 -3.89 -3.73 -17.72
CA PRO A 229 -3.68 -2.68 -18.70
C PRO A 229 -3.06 -1.43 -18.07
N ARG A 230 -2.07 -0.84 -18.73
CA ARG A 230 -1.55 0.47 -18.32
C ARG A 230 -2.61 1.54 -18.57
N VAL A 231 -2.83 2.38 -17.56
CA VAL A 231 -3.62 3.59 -17.75
C VAL A 231 -2.75 4.61 -18.49
N PRO A 232 -3.25 5.26 -19.57
CA PRO A 232 -2.51 6.31 -20.25
C PRO A 232 -2.10 7.41 -19.27
N HIS A 233 -0.87 7.92 -19.42
CA HIS A 233 -0.41 9.04 -18.59
C HIS A 233 -1.26 10.29 -18.87
N PRO A 234 -1.80 11.00 -17.89
CA PRO A 234 -2.63 12.19 -18.12
C PRO A 234 -1.94 13.27 -18.95
N ALA A 235 -0.63 13.42 -18.83
CA ALA A 235 0.14 14.33 -19.67
C ALA A 235 0.14 13.91 -21.15
N ASP A 236 -0.02 12.62 -21.46
CA ASP A 236 -0.14 12.13 -22.83
C ASP A 236 -1.51 12.39 -23.42
N THR A 237 -2.52 12.52 -22.57
CA THR A 237 -3.91 12.86 -22.96
C THR A 237 -4.20 14.36 -22.90
N GLY A 238 -3.24 15.19 -22.44
CA GLY A 238 -3.45 16.61 -22.21
C GLY A 238 -4.42 16.91 -21.06
N ALA A 239 -4.71 15.94 -20.23
CA ALA A 239 -5.62 16.11 -19.10
C ALA A 239 -5.02 17.07 -18.08
N THR A 240 -5.78 18.13 -17.77
CA THR A 240 -5.46 19.10 -16.72
C THR A 240 -6.64 19.13 -15.74
N VAL A 241 -6.35 19.27 -14.46
CA VAL A 241 -7.40 19.55 -13.47
C VAL A 241 -7.64 21.05 -13.47
N PRO A 242 -8.89 21.49 -13.67
CA PRO A 242 -9.21 22.90 -13.51
C PRO A 242 -8.85 23.38 -12.10
N PRO A 243 -8.44 24.62 -11.91
CA PRO A 243 -8.29 25.17 -10.58
C PRO A 243 -9.63 25.12 -9.84
N ALA A 244 -9.59 24.87 -8.53
CA ALA A 244 -10.79 24.86 -7.72
C ALA A 244 -11.52 26.21 -7.86
N ALA A 245 -12.82 26.13 -8.14
CA ALA A 245 -13.66 27.32 -8.27
C ALA A 245 -13.77 28.04 -6.92
N GLU A 246 -13.83 29.36 -6.96
CA GLU A 246 -14.10 30.17 -5.76
C GLU A 246 -15.49 29.82 -5.22
N ALA A 247 -15.56 29.51 -3.94
CA ALA A 247 -16.79 29.22 -3.20
C ALA A 247 -16.54 29.49 -1.72
N GLY A 248 -17.52 30.04 -1.06
CA GLY A 248 -17.49 30.34 0.37
C GLY A 248 -18.28 29.33 1.22
N PRO A 249 -18.65 29.73 2.46
CA PRO A 249 -19.40 28.91 3.39
C PRO A 249 -20.79 28.47 2.90
N GLU A 250 -21.36 29.21 1.91
CA GLU A 250 -22.68 28.91 1.33
C GLU A 250 -22.79 27.51 0.76
N LEU A 251 -21.69 26.92 0.26
CA LEU A 251 -21.65 25.58 -0.27
C LEU A 251 -21.88 24.51 0.82
N LEU A 252 -21.45 24.78 2.05
CA LEU A 252 -21.60 23.90 3.21
C LEU A 252 -22.91 24.10 3.96
N ARG A 253 -23.61 25.23 3.75
CA ARG A 253 -24.81 25.63 4.47
C ARG A 253 -25.94 24.58 4.45
N PRO A 254 -26.19 23.84 3.37
CA PRO A 254 -27.19 22.76 3.37
C PRO A 254 -26.90 21.66 4.39
N HIS A 255 -25.64 21.51 4.78
CA HIS A 255 -25.18 20.47 5.72
C HIS A 255 -24.87 21.02 7.13
N ALA A 256 -25.10 22.32 7.37
CA ALA A 256 -24.70 23.03 8.59
C ALA A 256 -25.15 22.33 9.89
N ALA A 257 -26.36 21.78 9.89
CA ALA A 257 -26.92 21.08 11.07
C ALA A 257 -26.19 19.77 11.43
N ALA A 258 -25.39 19.20 10.52
CA ALA A 258 -24.61 18.00 10.79
C ALA A 258 -23.25 18.31 11.40
N PHE A 259 -22.75 19.57 11.31
CA PHE A 259 -21.43 19.93 11.78
C PHE A 259 -21.40 20.35 13.24
N ARG A 260 -20.28 20.05 13.91
CA ARG A 260 -19.93 20.60 15.23
C ARG A 260 -18.49 21.12 15.25
N CYS A 261 -18.22 22.04 16.14
CA CYS A 261 -16.90 22.61 16.36
C CYS A 261 -15.93 21.53 16.90
N PRO A 262 -14.77 21.29 16.26
CA PRO A 262 -13.81 20.31 16.76
C PRO A 262 -13.21 20.69 18.12
N ALA A 263 -13.18 21.98 18.48
CA ALA A 263 -12.58 22.45 19.74
C ALA A 263 -13.52 22.31 20.95
N CYS A 264 -14.83 22.57 20.80
CA CYS A 264 -15.76 22.61 21.94
C CYS A 264 -17.07 21.83 21.73
N HIS A 265 -17.24 21.17 20.59
CA HIS A 265 -18.37 20.36 20.16
C HIS A 265 -19.72 21.12 20.08
N ASP A 266 -19.68 22.46 20.03
CA ASP A 266 -20.88 23.30 19.86
C ASP A 266 -21.12 23.59 18.38
N ARG A 267 -22.25 24.23 18.07
CA ARG A 267 -22.66 24.54 16.70
C ARG A 267 -21.69 25.46 15.98
N LEU A 268 -21.63 25.27 14.67
CA LEU A 268 -20.93 26.13 13.75
C LEU A 268 -21.92 27.01 13.00
N ASP A 269 -21.64 28.32 12.96
CA ASP A 269 -22.40 29.30 12.17
C ASP A 269 -21.80 29.41 10.77
N PHE A 270 -22.58 29.01 9.76
CA PHE A 270 -22.30 29.13 8.34
C PHE A 270 -22.94 30.39 7.72
N GLY A 271 -23.27 31.38 8.55
CA GLY A 271 -23.85 32.64 8.13
C GLY A 271 -22.91 33.47 7.25
N ALA A 272 -23.44 34.49 6.63
CA ALA A 272 -22.68 35.39 5.79
C ALA A 272 -21.98 36.44 6.68
N ASP A 273 -20.84 36.14 7.25
CA ASP A 273 -19.91 37.20 7.68
C ASP A 273 -18.98 37.54 6.52
N ASP A 274 -18.73 38.81 6.35
CA ASP A 274 -17.79 39.39 5.33
C ASP A 274 -16.34 38.85 5.47
N ALA A 275 -16.11 37.99 6.48
CA ALA A 275 -14.80 37.45 6.84
C ALA A 275 -14.44 36.11 6.13
N GLY A 276 -15.33 35.52 5.34
CA GLY A 276 -15.01 34.31 4.52
C GLY A 276 -14.78 33.02 5.31
N GLY A 277 -15.30 32.90 6.54
CA GLY A 277 -15.09 31.72 7.39
C GLY A 277 -16.36 31.24 8.10
N VAL A 278 -16.25 30.09 8.78
CA VAL A 278 -17.28 29.48 9.63
C VAL A 278 -16.90 29.69 11.09
N ARG A 279 -17.82 30.26 11.89
CA ARG A 279 -17.54 30.63 13.28
C ARG A 279 -18.25 29.69 14.25
N CYS A 280 -17.55 29.29 15.32
CA CYS A 280 -18.19 28.59 16.42
C CYS A 280 -18.99 29.58 17.29
N GLU A 281 -20.27 29.26 17.56
CA GLU A 281 -21.16 30.09 18.38
C GLU A 281 -20.67 30.22 19.84
N ARG A 282 -20.02 29.18 20.38
CA ARG A 282 -19.60 29.11 21.78
C ARG A 282 -18.17 29.61 22.01
N CYS A 283 -17.18 29.03 21.35
CA CYS A 283 -15.75 29.37 21.59
C CYS A 283 -15.25 30.51 20.70
N ALA A 284 -16.07 30.98 19.76
CA ALA A 284 -15.81 32.09 18.84
C ALA A 284 -14.60 31.87 17.90
N VAL A 285 -14.03 30.66 17.83
CA VAL A 285 -13.02 30.32 16.82
C VAL A 285 -13.62 30.42 15.44
N THR A 286 -12.89 31.01 14.49
CA THR A 286 -13.30 31.13 13.10
C THR A 286 -12.43 30.23 12.26
N TYR A 287 -13.03 29.33 11.50
CA TYR A 287 -12.41 28.39 10.61
C TYR A 287 -12.46 28.92 9.18
N PRO A 288 -11.34 29.02 8.48
CA PRO A 288 -11.33 29.58 7.13
C PRO A 288 -12.02 28.67 6.12
N VAL A 289 -12.68 29.28 5.14
CA VAL A 289 -13.17 28.57 3.95
C VAL A 289 -12.48 29.18 2.73
N THR A 290 -11.72 28.35 2.03
CA THR A 290 -11.00 28.77 0.84
C THR A 290 -11.38 27.88 -0.33
N ARG A 291 -11.92 28.44 -1.40
CA ARG A 291 -12.35 27.71 -2.61
C ARG A 291 -13.31 26.55 -2.29
N GLY A 292 -14.21 26.75 -1.33
CA GLY A 292 -15.17 25.73 -0.88
C GLY A 292 -14.57 24.61 -0.04
N ILE A 293 -13.35 24.80 0.50
CA ILE A 293 -12.71 23.91 1.47
C ILE A 293 -12.76 24.56 2.84
N LEU A 294 -13.50 23.97 3.77
CA LEU A 294 -13.52 24.36 5.18
C LEU A 294 -12.33 23.71 5.90
N ASP A 295 -11.43 24.52 6.45
CA ASP A 295 -10.28 24.02 7.21
C ASP A 295 -10.58 23.99 8.71
N LEU A 296 -10.75 22.80 9.27
CA LEU A 296 -11.01 22.55 10.68
C LEU A 296 -9.79 22.00 11.43
N THR A 297 -8.58 22.17 10.86
CA THR A 297 -7.35 21.65 11.47
C THR A 297 -6.69 22.62 12.45
N GLU A 298 -7.23 23.80 12.67
CA GLU A 298 -6.70 24.76 13.64
C GLU A 298 -6.67 24.15 15.05
N GLY A 299 -5.49 24.07 15.65
CA GLY A 299 -5.27 23.46 16.97
C GLY A 299 -5.08 21.94 16.95
N ILE A 300 -5.17 21.27 15.80
CA ILE A 300 -4.74 19.88 15.68
C ILE A 300 -3.23 19.92 15.42
N SER A 301 -2.43 19.44 16.38
CA SER A 301 -0.98 19.30 16.18
C SER A 301 -0.71 18.35 15.01
N ASP A 302 0.33 18.61 14.21
CA ASP A 302 0.85 17.74 13.14
C ASP A 302 1.27 16.33 13.65
N ALA A 303 1.10 16.05 14.92
CA ALA A 303 1.36 14.76 15.56
C ALA A 303 0.49 13.59 15.02
N ALA A 304 -0.49 13.87 14.16
CA ALA A 304 -1.20 12.84 13.40
C ALA A 304 -0.43 12.37 12.13
N ALA A 305 0.68 13.00 11.79
CA ALA A 305 1.66 12.41 10.89
C ALA A 305 2.38 11.31 11.69
N GLY A 306 1.98 10.06 11.43
CA GLY A 306 2.34 8.87 12.21
C GLY A 306 3.80 8.82 12.62
N THR A 307 4.10 7.98 13.61
CA THR A 307 5.40 7.65 14.21
C THR A 307 6.43 7.05 13.23
N GLY A 308 6.38 7.43 11.93
CA GLY A 308 7.37 7.12 10.92
C GLY A 308 8.70 7.84 11.22
N ASP A 309 9.79 7.30 10.70
CA ASP A 309 11.06 8.01 10.78
C ASP A 309 10.98 9.38 10.09
N GLU A 310 11.92 10.26 10.40
CA GLU A 310 11.96 11.61 9.88
C GLU A 310 12.03 11.64 8.33
N ALA A 311 12.69 10.66 7.71
CA ALA A 311 12.80 10.55 6.26
C ALA A 311 11.45 10.24 5.60
N SER A 312 10.66 9.33 6.20
CA SER A 312 9.31 9.00 5.76
C SER A 312 8.33 10.16 5.94
N ALA A 313 8.41 10.87 7.07
CA ALA A 313 7.62 12.08 7.33
C ALA A 313 7.95 13.19 6.32
N ASN A 314 9.22 13.34 5.95
CA ASN A 314 9.67 14.29 4.93
C ASN A 314 9.16 13.91 3.54
N LEU A 315 9.15 12.62 3.19
CA LEU A 315 8.60 12.14 1.92
C LEU A 315 7.09 12.43 1.81
N LEU A 316 6.31 12.14 2.85
CA LEU A 316 4.88 12.44 2.88
C LEU A 316 4.60 13.94 2.71
N ARG A 317 5.37 14.78 3.40
CA ARG A 317 5.27 16.24 3.29
C ARG A 317 5.57 16.67 1.86
N LYS A 318 6.65 16.16 1.27
CA LYS A 318 7.00 16.38 -0.13
C LYS A 318 5.88 16.00 -1.09
N LEU A 319 5.30 14.82 -0.92
CA LEU A 319 4.18 14.37 -1.76
C LEU A 319 2.96 15.26 -1.60
N ALA A 320 2.65 15.70 -0.39
CA ALA A 320 1.53 16.60 -0.11
C ALA A 320 1.70 17.99 -0.71
N GLU A 321 2.93 18.44 -0.90
CA GLU A 321 3.27 19.75 -1.48
C GLU A 321 3.29 19.76 -3.02
N MET A 322 3.28 18.58 -3.69
CA MET A 322 3.34 18.48 -5.14
C MET A 322 1.98 18.82 -5.79
N PRO A 323 1.89 19.84 -6.66
CA PRO A 323 0.62 20.22 -7.32
C PRO A 323 0.02 19.10 -8.18
N THR A 324 0.85 18.25 -8.79
CA THR A 324 0.39 17.14 -9.63
C THR A 324 0.01 15.90 -8.84
N MET A 325 0.10 15.92 -7.51
CA MET A 325 -0.09 14.73 -6.66
C MET A 325 -1.44 14.04 -6.88
N GLY A 326 -2.51 14.78 -7.06
CA GLY A 326 -3.83 14.21 -7.31
C GLY A 326 -3.88 13.41 -8.62
N LEU A 327 -3.27 13.95 -9.69
CA LEU A 327 -3.19 13.24 -10.97
C LEU A 327 -2.27 12.02 -10.90
N TYR A 328 -1.12 12.17 -10.23
CA TYR A 328 -0.18 11.09 -10.00
C TYR A 328 -0.83 9.92 -9.25
N TYR A 329 -1.58 10.23 -8.19
CA TYR A 329 -2.28 9.22 -7.41
C TYR A 329 -3.26 8.41 -8.28
N GLU A 330 -4.11 9.09 -9.05
CA GLU A 330 -5.13 8.43 -9.85
C GLU A 330 -4.56 7.66 -11.05
N ALA A 331 -3.58 8.22 -11.73
CA ALA A 331 -3.09 7.65 -12.98
C ALA A 331 -1.98 6.61 -12.81
N LEU A 332 -1.20 6.70 -11.74
CA LEU A 332 -0.06 5.84 -11.50
C LEU A 332 -0.15 5.07 -10.19
N MET A 333 -0.23 5.76 -9.05
CA MET A 333 -0.20 5.09 -7.76
C MET A 333 -1.33 4.09 -7.59
N ARG A 334 -2.56 4.49 -7.86
CA ARG A 334 -3.72 3.63 -7.63
C ARG A 334 -3.75 2.38 -8.53
N PRO A 335 -3.55 2.46 -9.85
CA PRO A 335 -3.48 1.28 -10.71
C PRO A 335 -2.39 0.30 -10.31
N GLU A 336 -1.20 0.81 -9.96
CA GLU A 336 -0.10 -0.04 -9.50
C GLU A 336 -0.37 -0.62 -8.11
N PHE A 337 -1.00 0.14 -7.24
CA PHE A 337 -1.37 -0.30 -5.91
C PHE A 337 -2.38 -1.46 -5.93
N LEU A 338 -3.31 -1.48 -6.86
CA LEU A 338 -4.21 -2.62 -7.11
C LEU A 338 -3.42 -3.90 -7.39
N ARG A 339 -2.28 -3.78 -8.08
CA ARG A 339 -1.46 -4.91 -8.44
C ARG A 339 -0.61 -5.43 -7.27
N VAL A 340 0.02 -4.53 -6.53
CA VAL A 340 1.07 -4.86 -5.57
C VAL A 340 0.53 -5.17 -4.18
N ALA A 341 -0.13 -4.19 -3.57
CA ALA A 341 -0.56 -4.29 -2.18
C ALA A 341 -1.73 -5.25 -1.98
N GLY A 342 -2.58 -5.34 -2.97
CA GLY A 342 -3.81 -6.11 -2.89
C GLY A 342 -3.70 -7.55 -3.38
N SER A 343 -2.54 -8.01 -3.84
CA SER A 343 -2.44 -9.34 -4.47
C SER A 343 -3.44 -9.55 -5.60
N ASN A 344 -3.74 -8.51 -6.35
CA ASN A 344 -4.74 -8.55 -7.42
C ASN A 344 -4.15 -9.15 -8.72
N TRP A 345 -3.37 -10.22 -8.58
CA TRP A 345 -2.71 -10.86 -9.71
C TRP A 345 -3.68 -11.54 -10.68
N ASP A 346 -4.85 -11.94 -10.20
CA ASP A 346 -5.95 -12.48 -11.00
C ASP A 346 -6.81 -11.39 -11.66
N SER A 347 -6.55 -10.11 -11.38
CA SER A 347 -7.33 -8.95 -11.82
C SER A 347 -8.82 -9.02 -11.43
N ALA A 348 -9.17 -9.69 -10.32
CA ALA A 348 -10.54 -9.79 -9.86
C ALA A 348 -11.09 -8.44 -9.37
N VAL A 349 -10.22 -7.59 -8.80
CA VAL A 349 -10.57 -6.23 -8.42
C VAL A 349 -10.18 -5.26 -9.54
N THR A 350 -11.15 -4.56 -10.06
CA THR A 350 -10.98 -3.57 -11.13
C THR A 350 -11.62 -2.25 -10.75
N PRO A 351 -11.23 -1.12 -11.36
CA PRO A 351 -11.93 0.15 -11.14
C PRO A 351 -13.46 0.04 -11.35
N ALA A 352 -13.88 -0.74 -12.33
CA ALA A 352 -15.31 -0.95 -12.59
C ALA A 352 -16.02 -1.76 -11.49
N SER A 353 -15.36 -2.80 -10.93
CA SER A 353 -15.92 -3.56 -9.82
C SER A 353 -15.97 -2.74 -8.52
N GLU A 354 -14.98 -1.88 -8.27
CA GLU A 354 -15.01 -0.92 -7.17
C GLU A 354 -16.18 0.06 -7.31
N ASP A 355 -16.33 0.67 -8.49
CA ASP A 355 -17.41 1.63 -8.77
C ASP A 355 -18.80 0.97 -8.64
N ALA A 356 -18.96 -0.26 -9.14
CA ALA A 356 -20.19 -1.02 -9.02
C ALA A 356 -20.52 -1.34 -7.55
N TYR A 357 -19.51 -1.72 -6.73
CA TYR A 357 -19.73 -1.97 -5.32
C TYR A 357 -20.20 -0.72 -4.59
N ILE A 358 -19.50 0.41 -4.74
CA ILE A 358 -19.90 1.69 -4.12
C ILE A 358 -21.33 2.03 -4.53
N SER A 359 -21.62 2.05 -5.83
CA SER A 359 -22.93 2.45 -6.36
C SER A 359 -24.07 1.56 -5.85
N SER A 360 -23.81 0.28 -5.60
CA SER A 360 -24.83 -0.67 -5.14
C SER A 360 -25.00 -0.73 -3.63
N HIS A 361 -23.99 -0.31 -2.85
CA HIS A 361 -23.98 -0.51 -1.39
C HIS A 361 -24.06 0.78 -0.56
N VAL A 362 -23.85 1.95 -1.16
CA VAL A 362 -24.10 3.21 -0.46
C VAL A 362 -25.61 3.41 -0.35
N ARG A 363 -26.17 3.20 0.84
CA ARG A 363 -27.62 3.23 1.13
C ARG A 363 -27.91 4.29 2.19
N PRO A 364 -27.93 5.58 1.83
CA PRO A 364 -28.11 6.64 2.82
C PRO A 364 -29.53 6.71 3.32
N VAL A 365 -29.71 6.74 4.63
CA VAL A 365 -30.90 7.29 5.28
C VAL A 365 -30.90 8.83 5.21
N ASP A 366 -31.81 9.51 5.88
CA ASP A 366 -31.79 10.98 5.93
C ASP A 366 -30.44 11.52 6.45
N GLY A 367 -30.02 12.66 5.92
CA GLY A 367 -28.77 13.33 6.29
C GLY A 367 -27.72 13.31 5.15
N PRO A 368 -26.61 14.02 5.35
CA PRO A 368 -25.52 14.05 4.40
C PRO A 368 -24.79 12.70 4.32
N VAL A 369 -24.16 12.46 3.15
CA VAL A 369 -23.25 11.35 2.91
C VAL A 369 -21.82 11.87 3.01
N LEU A 370 -21.00 11.20 3.79
CA LEU A 370 -19.58 11.55 3.94
C LEU A 370 -18.71 10.64 3.07
N ASP A 371 -17.89 11.24 2.21
CA ASP A 371 -16.74 10.58 1.61
C ASP A 371 -15.52 10.84 2.50
N LEU A 372 -15.14 9.84 3.27
CA LEU A 372 -14.08 9.92 4.29
C LEU A 372 -12.73 9.54 3.69
N ALA A 373 -11.76 10.42 3.80
CA ALA A 373 -10.46 10.36 3.13
C ALA A 373 -10.61 10.35 1.59
N ALA A 374 -11.37 11.34 1.11
CA ALA A 374 -11.83 11.47 -0.27
C ALA A 374 -10.68 11.64 -1.30
N GLY A 375 -9.48 12.00 -0.86
CA GLY A 375 -8.32 12.22 -1.71
C GLY A 375 -8.60 13.23 -2.82
N ALA A 376 -8.22 12.88 -4.05
CA ALA A 376 -8.40 13.72 -5.24
C ALA A 376 -9.80 13.58 -5.92
N GLY A 377 -10.74 12.88 -5.27
CA GLY A 377 -12.15 12.85 -5.69
C GLY A 377 -12.53 11.73 -6.66
N ARG A 378 -11.68 10.71 -6.85
CA ARG A 378 -11.97 9.59 -7.76
C ARG A 378 -13.30 8.92 -7.41
N TRP A 379 -13.46 8.49 -6.16
CA TRP A 379 -14.69 7.83 -5.70
C TRP A 379 -15.77 8.80 -5.27
N THR A 380 -15.41 10.04 -4.88
CA THR A 380 -16.37 11.11 -4.66
C THR A 380 -17.28 11.28 -5.88
N GLY A 381 -16.73 11.21 -7.10
CA GLY A 381 -17.53 11.26 -8.34
C GLY A 381 -18.49 10.09 -8.50
N VAL A 382 -18.08 8.88 -8.10
CA VAL A 382 -18.93 7.68 -8.12
C VAL A 382 -20.06 7.80 -7.09
N ILE A 383 -19.73 8.25 -5.88
CA ILE A 383 -20.72 8.45 -4.82
C ILE A 383 -21.72 9.54 -5.24
N ALA A 384 -21.24 10.65 -5.80
CA ALA A 384 -22.10 11.74 -6.31
C ALA A 384 -23.10 11.26 -7.36
N GLN A 385 -22.67 10.37 -8.26
CA GLN A 385 -23.57 9.76 -9.25
C GLN A 385 -24.62 8.83 -8.61
N ALA A 386 -24.27 8.17 -7.51
CA ALA A 386 -25.17 7.23 -6.85
C ALA A 386 -26.20 7.91 -5.94
N VAL A 387 -25.84 8.99 -5.24
CA VAL A 387 -26.67 9.59 -4.18
C VAL A 387 -27.01 11.07 -4.40
N GLY A 388 -26.43 11.72 -5.42
CA GLY A 388 -26.54 13.16 -5.68
C GLY A 388 -25.44 13.99 -4.99
N SER A 389 -24.86 14.94 -5.73
CA SER A 389 -23.80 15.82 -5.22
C SER A 389 -24.28 16.71 -4.08
N GLU A 390 -25.56 17.05 -4.06
CA GLU A 390 -26.21 17.89 -3.04
C GLU A 390 -26.27 17.25 -1.66
N ARG A 391 -26.09 15.91 -1.57
CA ARG A 391 -26.03 15.18 -0.30
C ARG A 391 -24.63 14.93 0.20
N LEU A 392 -23.62 15.20 -0.62
CA LEU A 392 -22.26 14.73 -0.40
C LEU A 392 -21.40 15.79 0.27
N VAL A 393 -20.58 15.35 1.23
CA VAL A 393 -19.48 16.12 1.83
C VAL A 393 -18.21 15.29 1.71
N ALA A 394 -17.14 15.85 1.15
CA ALA A 394 -15.84 15.21 1.06
C ALA A 394 -14.94 15.66 2.21
N LEU A 395 -14.26 14.71 2.87
CA LEU A 395 -13.33 15.01 3.96
C LEU A 395 -11.97 14.36 3.70
N ASP A 396 -10.90 15.14 3.85
CA ASP A 396 -9.51 14.66 3.78
C ASP A 396 -8.59 15.57 4.59
N MET A 397 -7.39 15.10 4.94
CA MET A 397 -6.34 15.94 5.56
C MET A 397 -5.49 16.66 4.52
N GLY A 398 -5.39 16.12 3.30
CA GLY A 398 -4.51 16.59 2.23
C GLY A 398 -5.09 17.78 1.46
N LEU A 399 -4.66 18.99 1.77
CA LEU A 399 -5.14 20.20 1.07
C LEU A 399 -4.92 20.16 -0.47
N PRO A 400 -3.79 19.69 -1.02
CA PRO A 400 -3.61 19.53 -2.46
C PRO A 400 -4.60 18.54 -3.09
N MET A 401 -4.92 17.46 -2.35
CA MET A 401 -5.92 16.47 -2.76
C MET A 401 -7.31 17.09 -2.84
N LEU A 402 -7.74 17.77 -1.78
CA LEU A 402 -9.03 18.48 -1.75
C LEU A 402 -9.11 19.57 -2.81
N SER A 403 -8.01 20.28 -3.10
CA SER A 403 -7.97 21.28 -4.17
C SER A 403 -8.20 20.64 -5.54
N THR A 404 -7.62 19.46 -5.80
CA THR A 404 -7.85 18.67 -7.00
C THR A 404 -9.30 18.19 -7.09
N LEU A 405 -9.84 17.66 -5.99
CA LEU A 405 -11.24 17.25 -5.89
C LEU A 405 -12.17 18.41 -6.23
N ARG A 406 -11.98 19.59 -5.62
CA ARG A 406 -12.78 20.78 -5.86
C ARG A 406 -12.69 21.30 -7.30
N GLY A 407 -11.55 21.12 -7.97
CA GLY A 407 -11.40 21.41 -9.38
C GLY A 407 -12.23 20.50 -10.29
N LYS A 408 -12.41 19.23 -9.89
CA LYS A 408 -13.18 18.22 -10.63
C LYS A 408 -14.68 18.28 -10.32
N LEU A 409 -15.03 18.49 -9.06
CA LEU A 409 -16.38 18.43 -8.51
C LEU A 409 -16.72 19.72 -7.77
N PRO A 410 -16.90 20.83 -8.50
CA PRO A 410 -17.09 22.15 -7.88
C PRO A 410 -18.38 22.29 -7.05
N GLU A 411 -19.34 21.40 -7.22
CA GLU A 411 -20.59 21.35 -6.46
C GLU A 411 -20.48 20.60 -5.12
N VAL A 412 -19.42 19.81 -4.91
CA VAL A 412 -19.22 19.04 -3.67
C VAL A 412 -18.41 19.84 -2.68
N PRO A 413 -18.95 20.18 -1.49
CA PRO A 413 -18.17 20.82 -0.44
C PRO A 413 -17.07 19.90 0.09
N ALA A 414 -15.93 20.50 0.43
CA ALA A 414 -14.80 19.78 1.00
C ALA A 414 -14.46 20.28 2.40
N VAL A 415 -14.00 19.37 3.26
CA VAL A 415 -13.62 19.66 4.65
C VAL A 415 -12.24 19.09 4.90
N ARG A 416 -11.34 19.91 5.38
CA ARG A 416 -10.03 19.48 5.88
C ARG A 416 -10.15 19.20 7.36
N ALA A 417 -10.16 17.92 7.74
CA ALA A 417 -10.30 17.49 9.14
C ALA A 417 -9.75 16.07 9.33
N SER A 418 -9.55 15.68 10.60
CA SER A 418 -9.08 14.34 10.96
C SER A 418 -10.23 13.32 10.96
N ALA A 419 -9.96 12.12 10.43
CA ALA A 419 -10.85 10.97 10.56
C ALA A 419 -10.99 10.46 12.01
N LEU A 420 -10.03 10.81 12.88
CA LEU A 420 -9.98 10.38 14.28
C LEU A 420 -10.84 11.26 15.22
N ALA A 421 -11.32 12.38 14.71
CA ALA A 421 -12.21 13.30 15.43
C ALA A 421 -13.11 13.99 14.41
N LEU A 422 -14.13 13.28 13.94
CA LEU A 422 -15.01 13.79 12.90
C LEU A 422 -15.81 15.00 13.38
N PRO A 423 -15.80 16.11 12.61
CA PRO A 423 -16.48 17.35 13.00
C PRO A 423 -17.98 17.30 12.71
N PHE A 424 -18.61 16.17 13.05
CA PHE A 424 -20.03 15.95 12.85
C PHE A 424 -20.72 15.58 14.17
N GLU A 425 -21.95 16.03 14.30
CA GLU A 425 -22.82 15.68 15.41
C GLU A 425 -23.09 14.17 15.46
N ASP A 426 -23.43 13.67 16.64
CA ASP A 426 -23.86 12.29 16.82
C ASP A 426 -25.12 12.02 16.00
N ALA A 427 -25.19 10.86 15.36
CA ALA A 427 -26.33 10.45 14.54
C ALA A 427 -26.81 11.52 13.55
N SER A 428 -25.87 12.16 12.84
CA SER A 428 -26.17 13.21 11.86
C SER A 428 -25.99 12.78 10.40
N LEU A 429 -25.12 11.78 10.13
CA LEU A 429 -24.80 11.32 8.79
C LEU A 429 -25.72 10.19 8.32
N GLY A 430 -26.16 10.26 7.06
CA GLY A 430 -26.99 9.23 6.42
C GLY A 430 -26.21 8.03 5.91
N ALA A 431 -24.97 8.22 5.48
CA ALA A 431 -24.02 7.17 5.14
C ALA A 431 -22.59 7.72 5.19
N VAL A 432 -21.61 6.81 5.28
CA VAL A 432 -20.18 7.11 5.16
C VAL A 432 -19.55 6.12 4.19
N VAL A 433 -18.67 6.62 3.32
CA VAL A 433 -17.81 5.80 2.46
C VAL A 433 -16.37 6.07 2.85
N CYS A 434 -15.56 5.02 3.03
CA CYS A 434 -14.11 5.13 3.24
C CYS A 434 -13.39 4.13 2.30
N TRP A 435 -12.87 4.64 1.22
CA TRP A 435 -12.35 3.78 0.17
C TRP A 435 -10.83 3.88 0.05
N ASN A 436 -10.13 2.75 0.28
CA ASN A 436 -8.68 2.66 0.16
C ASN A 436 -7.92 3.63 1.08
N ALA A 437 -8.37 3.81 2.33
CA ALA A 437 -7.77 4.80 3.21
C ALA A 437 -7.39 4.28 4.61
N LEU A 438 -8.10 3.31 5.20
CA LEU A 438 -7.85 2.85 6.58
C LEU A 438 -6.41 2.37 6.82
N GLN A 439 -5.79 1.77 5.83
CA GLN A 439 -4.40 1.31 5.90
C GLN A 439 -3.37 2.46 5.98
N ALA A 440 -3.77 3.69 5.76
CA ALA A 440 -2.91 4.86 5.94
C ALA A 440 -2.74 5.25 7.43
N PHE A 441 -3.68 4.85 8.28
CA PHE A 441 -3.66 5.10 9.73
C PHE A 441 -4.04 3.84 10.54
N PRO A 442 -3.33 2.73 10.38
CA PRO A 442 -3.77 1.43 10.87
C PRO A 442 -3.81 1.33 12.40
N ASP A 443 -2.95 2.06 13.14
CA ASP A 443 -2.97 2.06 14.61
C ASP A 443 -4.22 2.76 15.14
N ASP A 444 -4.78 3.70 14.39
CA ASP A 444 -5.92 4.54 14.75
C ASP A 444 -7.20 4.16 13.98
N ALA A 445 -7.17 3.10 13.16
CA ALA A 445 -8.32 2.71 12.34
C ALA A 445 -9.55 2.38 13.18
N GLY A 446 -9.37 1.75 14.35
CA GLY A 446 -10.44 1.51 15.30
C GLY A 446 -11.11 2.79 15.80
N THR A 447 -10.32 3.84 16.07
CA THR A 447 -10.82 5.16 16.45
C THR A 447 -11.61 5.81 15.32
N ALA A 448 -11.11 5.74 14.09
CA ALA A 448 -11.82 6.27 12.92
C ALA A 448 -13.16 5.54 12.71
N ILE A 449 -13.18 4.21 12.83
CA ILE A 449 -14.41 3.41 12.75
C ILE A 449 -15.39 3.76 13.87
N ALA A 450 -14.91 3.99 15.09
CA ALA A 450 -15.75 4.43 16.22
C ALA A 450 -16.39 5.80 15.95
N GLU A 451 -15.63 6.76 15.40
CA GLU A 451 -16.14 8.08 15.00
C GLU A 451 -17.20 7.98 13.89
N VAL A 452 -16.98 7.10 12.90
CA VAL A 452 -18.01 6.81 11.88
C VAL A 452 -19.27 6.28 12.54
N GLY A 453 -19.16 5.29 13.44
CA GLY A 453 -20.31 4.72 14.17
C GLY A 453 -21.04 5.75 15.01
N ARG A 454 -20.32 6.69 15.65
CA ARG A 454 -20.92 7.80 16.40
C ARG A 454 -21.76 8.72 15.50
N CYS A 455 -21.20 9.07 14.33
CA CYS A 455 -21.83 10.04 13.43
C CYS A 455 -22.99 9.45 12.61
N LEU A 456 -22.99 8.14 12.36
CA LEU A 456 -24.03 7.50 11.57
C LEU A 456 -25.37 7.48 12.31
N ARG A 457 -26.44 7.81 11.60
CA ARG A 457 -27.82 7.59 12.03
C ARG A 457 -28.13 6.09 12.07
N PRO A 458 -29.05 5.65 12.94
CA PRO A 458 -29.59 4.30 12.88
C PRO A 458 -30.06 3.94 11.46
N GLY A 459 -29.67 2.78 10.96
CA GLY A 459 -29.93 2.33 9.58
C GLY A 459 -29.01 2.93 8.51
N GLY A 460 -28.18 3.92 8.85
CA GLY A 460 -27.16 4.45 7.93
C GLY A 460 -26.03 3.44 7.68
N THR A 461 -25.40 3.49 6.50
CA THR A 461 -24.40 2.52 6.10
C THR A 461 -22.98 3.09 6.15
N PHE A 462 -22.03 2.25 6.55
CA PHE A 462 -20.61 2.44 6.37
C PHE A 462 -20.10 1.47 5.30
N THR A 463 -19.72 2.01 4.15
CA THR A 463 -19.19 1.24 3.02
C THR A 463 -17.69 1.50 2.90
N LEU A 464 -16.88 0.45 2.99
CA LEU A 464 -15.43 0.60 3.00
C LEU A 464 -14.72 -0.44 2.12
N MET A 465 -13.54 -0.07 1.64
CA MET A 465 -12.55 -1.00 1.10
C MET A 465 -11.20 -0.76 1.78
N THR A 466 -10.58 -1.84 2.19
CA THR A 466 -9.22 -1.84 2.73
C THR A 466 -8.52 -3.16 2.42
N PHE A 467 -7.39 -3.41 3.07
CA PHE A 467 -6.58 -4.60 2.85
C PHE A 467 -6.47 -5.42 4.11
N VAL A 468 -6.49 -6.75 3.93
CA VAL A 468 -6.30 -7.71 5.02
C VAL A 468 -5.06 -8.55 4.76
N TRP A 469 -4.48 -9.07 5.85
CA TRP A 469 -3.39 -10.01 5.77
C TRP A 469 -3.81 -11.30 5.07
N ASP A 470 -2.93 -11.80 4.20
CA ASP A 470 -3.04 -13.18 3.72
C ASP A 470 -2.81 -14.15 4.89
N THR A 471 -3.35 -15.35 4.80
CA THR A 471 -3.12 -16.42 5.78
C THR A 471 -1.80 -17.15 5.55
N ASP A 472 -1.24 -17.07 4.35
CA ASP A 472 0.04 -17.69 4.00
C ASP A 472 1.21 -16.86 4.53
N PRO A 473 2.10 -17.42 5.36
CA PRO A 473 3.18 -16.67 6.01
C PRO A 473 4.21 -16.09 5.03
N VAL A 474 4.46 -16.75 3.90
CA VAL A 474 5.38 -16.26 2.86
C VAL A 474 4.77 -15.06 2.15
N TYR A 475 3.50 -15.17 1.75
CA TYR A 475 2.81 -14.05 1.12
C TYR A 475 2.67 -12.84 2.07
N ARG A 476 2.39 -13.13 3.34
CA ARG A 476 2.31 -12.15 4.42
C ARG A 476 3.62 -11.37 4.62
N HIS A 477 4.76 -12.03 4.48
CA HIS A 477 6.07 -11.38 4.50
C HIS A 477 6.20 -10.35 3.36
N PHE A 478 5.83 -10.74 2.15
CA PHE A 478 5.87 -9.81 1.01
C PHE A 478 4.89 -8.64 1.19
N GLN A 479 3.71 -8.88 1.72
CA GLN A 479 2.78 -7.80 2.06
C GLN A 479 3.39 -6.82 3.08
N ALA A 480 4.02 -7.33 4.14
CA ALA A 480 4.63 -6.53 5.19
C ALA A 480 5.81 -5.69 4.68
N ALA A 481 6.57 -6.20 3.71
CA ALA A 481 7.73 -5.51 3.17
C ALA A 481 7.39 -4.35 2.21
N HIS A 482 6.13 -4.26 1.76
CA HIS A 482 5.68 -3.07 1.02
C HIS A 482 5.62 -1.88 1.97
N SER A 483 6.55 -0.95 1.85
CA SER A 483 6.50 0.29 2.60
C SER A 483 5.45 1.23 2.00
N PHE A 484 4.48 1.62 2.80
CA PHE A 484 3.65 2.77 2.51
C PHE A 484 4.46 4.02 2.95
N PRO A 485 4.41 5.14 2.21
CA PRO A 485 5.06 6.37 2.66
C PRO A 485 4.63 6.69 4.10
N GLY A 486 5.58 6.85 5.00
CA GLY A 486 5.32 7.09 6.41
C GLY A 486 5.53 5.90 7.35
N ARG A 487 5.78 4.68 6.84
CA ARG A 487 6.03 3.50 7.68
C ARG A 487 7.21 2.67 7.21
N PRO A 488 8.39 2.84 7.81
CA PRO A 488 9.58 2.04 7.50
C PRO A 488 9.38 0.54 7.78
N ALA A 489 8.45 0.22 8.71
CA ALA A 489 8.10 -1.15 9.08
C ALA A 489 7.22 -1.88 8.03
N GLY A 490 6.94 -1.24 6.90
CA GLY A 490 6.08 -1.81 5.87
C GLY A 490 4.62 -1.37 6.01
N MET A 491 3.77 -1.83 5.09
CA MET A 491 2.34 -1.57 5.12
C MET A 491 1.69 -2.41 6.21
N LEU A 492 0.95 -1.77 7.12
CA LEU A 492 0.14 -2.50 8.08
C LEU A 492 -1.23 -2.80 7.46
N LEU A 493 -1.50 -4.07 7.33
CA LEU A 493 -2.80 -4.59 6.92
C LEU A 493 -3.58 -5.01 8.15
N PHE A 494 -4.87 -5.24 7.98
CA PHE A 494 -5.73 -5.63 9.09
C PHE A 494 -5.92 -7.14 9.13
N GLU A 495 -6.06 -7.68 10.34
CA GLU A 495 -6.72 -8.98 10.48
C GLU A 495 -8.22 -8.78 10.21
N ALA A 496 -8.82 -9.62 9.36
CA ALA A 496 -10.24 -9.48 9.00
C ALA A 496 -11.15 -9.50 10.25
N GLU A 497 -10.81 -10.33 11.24
CA GLU A 497 -11.55 -10.41 12.50
C GLU A 497 -11.44 -9.12 13.33
N GLN A 498 -10.30 -8.45 13.28
CA GLN A 498 -10.12 -7.16 13.96
C GLN A 498 -11.04 -6.07 13.37
N LEU A 499 -11.18 -6.03 12.04
CA LEU A 499 -12.12 -5.10 11.39
C LEU A 499 -13.56 -5.37 11.83
N ARG A 500 -13.98 -6.63 11.86
CA ARG A 500 -15.33 -7.01 12.31
C ARG A 500 -15.56 -6.62 13.78
N THR A 501 -14.55 -6.81 14.62
CA THR A 501 -14.62 -6.42 16.05
C THR A 501 -14.81 -4.92 16.19
N TRP A 502 -14.02 -4.09 15.52
CA TRP A 502 -14.16 -2.63 15.59
C TRP A 502 -15.49 -2.14 15.05
N LEU A 503 -16.00 -2.74 13.97
CA LEU A 503 -17.33 -2.41 13.44
C LEU A 503 -18.43 -2.74 14.45
N ALA A 504 -18.37 -3.89 15.11
CA ALA A 504 -19.31 -4.30 16.13
C ALA A 504 -19.25 -3.40 17.37
N GLU A 505 -18.06 -3.06 17.86
CA GLU A 505 -17.83 -2.13 18.98
C GLU A 505 -18.36 -0.72 18.68
N ALA A 506 -18.26 -0.29 17.42
CA ALA A 506 -18.86 0.96 16.94
C ALA A 506 -20.39 0.90 16.75
N GLY A 507 -21.02 -0.22 17.13
CA GLY A 507 -22.46 -0.43 17.03
C GLY A 507 -22.97 -0.65 15.61
N MET A 508 -22.12 -1.19 14.74
CA MET A 508 -22.48 -1.52 13.36
C MET A 508 -22.55 -3.04 13.15
N VAL A 509 -23.45 -3.46 12.26
CA VAL A 509 -23.64 -4.86 11.87
C VAL A 509 -23.18 -5.01 10.43
N VAL A 510 -22.24 -5.90 10.19
CA VAL A 510 -21.80 -6.24 8.82
C VAL A 510 -22.96 -6.87 8.06
N ARG A 511 -23.34 -6.26 6.94
CA ARG A 511 -24.41 -6.73 6.04
C ARG A 511 -23.85 -7.48 4.85
N GLU A 512 -22.68 -7.05 4.38
CA GLU A 512 -21.97 -7.69 3.30
C GLU A 512 -20.47 -7.58 3.51
N GLU A 513 -19.77 -8.66 3.21
CA GLU A 513 -18.33 -8.74 3.17
C GLU A 513 -17.93 -9.55 1.94
N SER A 514 -17.11 -8.98 1.08
CA SER A 514 -16.63 -9.59 -0.15
C SER A 514 -15.22 -9.11 -0.46
N GLY A 515 -14.64 -9.55 -1.55
CA GLY A 515 -13.30 -9.17 -1.98
C GLY A 515 -12.57 -10.32 -2.65
N SER A 516 -11.34 -10.08 -3.06
CA SER A 516 -10.44 -11.08 -3.63
C SER A 516 -9.02 -10.82 -3.16
N GLY A 517 -8.28 -11.89 -2.89
CA GLY A 517 -6.92 -11.80 -2.38
C GLY A 517 -6.89 -11.07 -1.04
N THR A 518 -6.14 -9.99 -0.98
CA THR A 518 -6.02 -9.14 0.22
C THR A 518 -6.99 -7.97 0.25
N PHE A 519 -7.78 -7.77 -0.81
CA PHE A 519 -8.85 -6.77 -0.81
C PHE A 519 -10.04 -7.25 -0.01
N VAL A 520 -10.54 -6.41 0.87
CA VAL A 520 -11.82 -6.62 1.55
C VAL A 520 -12.74 -5.43 1.29
N PHE A 521 -13.95 -5.73 0.86
CA PHE A 521 -15.07 -4.80 0.71
C PHE A 521 -16.08 -5.11 1.79
N ILE A 522 -16.44 -4.14 2.60
CA ILE A 522 -17.40 -4.30 3.69
C ILE A 522 -18.48 -3.23 3.58
N THR A 523 -19.72 -3.64 3.77
CA THR A 523 -20.83 -2.74 4.06
C THR A 523 -21.41 -3.11 5.41
N ALA A 524 -21.34 -2.19 6.37
CA ALA A 524 -21.90 -2.32 7.70
C ALA A 524 -23.01 -1.27 7.90
N GLU A 525 -24.02 -1.61 8.69
CA GLU A 525 -25.17 -0.77 8.97
C GLU A 525 -25.21 -0.43 10.46
N ARG A 526 -25.44 0.83 10.79
CA ARG A 526 -25.62 1.27 12.17
C ARG A 526 -26.90 0.64 12.75
N ALA A 527 -26.74 -0.10 13.84
CA ALA A 527 -27.86 -0.71 14.53
C ALA A 527 -28.86 0.35 15.05
N ALA A 528 -30.12 -0.05 15.17
CA ALA A 528 -31.21 0.82 15.61
C ALA A 528 -31.07 1.24 17.09
#